data_79a4f7dfbdd0090f972a068317e9d7df
#
_entry.id   79a4f7dfbdd0090f972a068317e9d7df
#
_cell.length_a   1.000
_cell.length_b   1.000
_cell.length_c   1.000
_cell.angle_alpha   90.00
_cell.angle_beta   90.00
_cell.angle_gamma   90.00
#
_symmetry.space_group_name_H-M   'P 1'
#
loop_
_entity.id
_entity.type
_entity.pdbx_description
1 polymer ?
#
loop_
_entity_poly.entity_id
_entity_poly.type
_entity_poly.pdbx_seq_one_letter_code
_entity_poly.pdbx_strand_id
1 'polypeptide(L)'
;MIDFYSGKIYIVLCVSIYQVNLELRNLIYAAYLHDIGKFWQRVGKKSGTHAEWGQNFVREYLPNEEMIASLVGSHHDYRECRTEWEGLAKIIIEADHLSAGHDRADRDGDEKGDPKAEGLRCIFEKVSFGRQTEFTRMYPLKPLDFSDDQYPVDPMEYLRQNYATDLRQLYDRLWRAFVAEWTEIGRPDLRQLDALMKKYTSCIPSAVYVNEPDIPLYDHCKTTAAIASCLYFAQKGRKEFLLIEGD
;
A
#
# COMPACT_ATOMS: atom_id res chain seq x y z
N MET A 1 -9.24 -12.77 28.60
CA MET A 1 -9.27 -12.12 29.92
C MET A 1 -8.13 -11.12 29.96
N ILE A 2 -8.45 -9.85 29.98
CA ILE A 2 -7.45 -8.77 29.99
C ILE A 2 -7.13 -8.47 31.45
N ASP A 3 -5.95 -8.88 31.91
CA ASP A 3 -5.47 -8.54 33.24
C ASP A 3 -4.65 -7.26 33.16
N PHE A 4 -5.24 -6.15 33.60
CA PHE A 4 -4.66 -4.81 33.54
C PHE A 4 -3.52 -4.57 34.55
N TYR A 5 -3.19 -5.53 35.41
CA TYR A 5 -2.28 -5.31 36.53
C TYR A 5 -0.92 -6.02 36.43
N SER A 6 -0.64 -6.82 35.39
CA SER A 6 0.55 -7.69 35.45
C SER A 6 1.60 -7.51 34.32
N GLY A 7 1.50 -6.55 33.44
CA GLY A 7 2.46 -6.41 32.32
C GLY A 7 2.44 -7.58 31.31
N LYS A 8 1.56 -8.56 31.51
CA LYS A 8 1.47 -9.77 30.66
C LYS A 8 0.78 -9.55 29.31
N ILE A 9 0.11 -8.40 29.13
CA ILE A 9 -0.54 -8.05 27.87
C ILE A 9 0.47 -8.00 26.71
N TYR A 10 1.68 -7.49 26.96
CA TYR A 10 2.72 -7.48 25.94
C TYR A 10 3.18 -8.89 25.55
N ILE A 11 3.24 -9.82 26.50
CA ILE A 11 3.66 -11.20 26.23
C ILE A 11 2.57 -11.98 25.50
N VAL A 12 1.30 -11.79 25.84
CA VAL A 12 0.17 -12.46 25.16
C VAL A 12 -0.02 -11.92 23.73
N LEU A 13 0.10 -10.62 23.51
CA LEU A 13 0.11 -10.03 22.16
C LEU A 13 1.33 -10.49 21.35
N CYS A 14 2.52 -10.54 21.94
CA CYS A 14 3.71 -11.05 21.25
C CYS A 14 3.64 -12.55 20.95
N VAL A 15 3.14 -13.38 21.87
CA VAL A 15 2.99 -14.83 21.64
C VAL A 15 1.88 -15.11 20.62
N SER A 16 0.78 -14.34 20.63
CA SER A 16 -0.29 -14.44 19.63
C SER A 16 0.16 -13.97 18.24
N ILE A 17 1.09 -13.02 18.16
CA ILE A 17 1.70 -12.56 16.88
C ILE A 17 2.56 -13.68 16.26
N TYR A 18 3.18 -14.54 17.05
CA TYR A 18 3.94 -15.70 16.52
C TYR A 18 3.06 -16.85 16.04
N GLN A 19 1.80 -16.94 16.48
CA GLN A 19 0.78 -17.83 15.92
C GLN A 19 -0.25 -17.04 15.10
N VAL A 20 0.20 -16.15 14.23
CA VAL A 20 -0.68 -15.51 13.25
C VAL A 20 -1.31 -16.62 12.42
N ASN A 21 -2.61 -16.83 12.60
CA ASN A 21 -3.40 -17.72 11.76
C ASN A 21 -3.07 -17.41 10.29
N LEU A 22 -2.88 -18.44 9.48
CA LEU A 22 -2.54 -18.33 8.06
C LEU A 22 -3.48 -17.35 7.32
N GLU A 23 -4.76 -17.35 7.68
CA GLU A 23 -5.77 -16.46 7.15
C GLU A 23 -5.45 -14.97 7.43
N LEU A 24 -5.16 -14.63 8.69
CA LEU A 24 -4.78 -13.26 9.06
C LEU A 24 -3.47 -12.84 8.41
N ARG A 25 -2.48 -13.73 8.33
CA ARG A 25 -1.22 -13.45 7.64
C ARG A 25 -1.46 -13.11 6.17
N ASN A 26 -2.28 -13.90 5.49
CA ASN A 26 -2.60 -13.67 4.08
C ASN A 26 -3.45 -12.41 3.87
N LEU A 27 -4.35 -12.08 4.81
CA LEU A 27 -5.09 -10.81 4.82
C LEU A 27 -4.13 -9.62 4.94
N ILE A 28 -3.19 -9.65 5.89
CA ILE A 28 -2.19 -8.58 6.07
C ILE A 28 -1.34 -8.44 4.80
N TYR A 29 -0.91 -9.56 4.24
CA TYR A 29 -0.12 -9.58 3.01
C TYR A 29 -0.87 -8.94 1.85
N ALA A 30 -2.14 -9.34 1.65
CA ALA A 30 -2.98 -8.79 0.61
C ALA A 30 -3.24 -7.29 0.81
N ALA A 31 -3.47 -6.85 2.06
CA ALA A 31 -3.66 -5.45 2.39
C ALA A 31 -2.40 -4.60 2.13
N TYR A 32 -1.19 -5.14 2.35
CA TYR A 32 0.06 -4.47 1.96
C TYR A 32 0.23 -4.36 0.44
N LEU A 33 -0.25 -5.34 -0.32
CA LEU A 33 -0.05 -5.43 -1.76
C LEU A 33 -1.25 -4.97 -2.59
N HIS A 34 -2.39 -4.58 -1.97
CA HIS A 34 -3.61 -4.28 -2.72
C HIS A 34 -3.38 -3.24 -3.82
N ASP A 35 -2.55 -2.25 -3.56
CA ASP A 35 -2.25 -1.15 -4.46
C ASP A 35 -0.88 -1.25 -5.15
N ILE A 36 -0.15 -2.38 -5.03
CA ILE A 36 1.16 -2.56 -5.69
C ILE A 36 1.08 -2.39 -7.21
N GLY A 37 -0.06 -2.70 -7.79
CA GLY A 37 -0.33 -2.50 -9.21
C GLY A 37 -0.24 -1.05 -9.66
N LYS A 38 -0.49 -0.07 -8.80
CA LYS A 38 -0.26 1.37 -9.09
C LYS A 38 1.21 1.66 -9.41
N PHE A 39 2.13 1.02 -8.70
CA PHE A 39 3.56 1.12 -8.98
C PHE A 39 3.86 0.56 -10.38
N TRP A 40 3.39 -0.65 -10.68
CA TRP A 40 3.64 -1.30 -11.95
C TRP A 40 3.01 -0.57 -13.15
N GLN A 41 1.79 -0.04 -13.01
CA GLN A 41 1.14 0.74 -14.07
C GLN A 41 1.93 2.00 -14.47
N ARG A 42 2.63 2.64 -13.52
CA ARG A 42 3.41 3.85 -13.80
C ARG A 42 4.67 3.59 -14.64
N VAL A 43 5.11 2.33 -14.73
CA VAL A 43 6.25 1.92 -15.55
C VAL A 43 5.92 1.88 -17.03
N GLY A 44 4.72 1.48 -17.42
CA GLY A 44 4.42 1.22 -18.82
C GLY A 44 2.97 1.47 -19.26
N LYS A 45 2.80 1.72 -20.57
CA LYS A 45 1.50 1.82 -21.22
C LYS A 45 0.90 0.44 -21.45
N LYS A 46 0.29 -0.14 -20.43
CA LYS A 46 -0.46 -1.40 -20.59
C LYS A 46 -1.90 -1.16 -20.16
N SER A 47 -2.85 -1.77 -20.85
CA SER A 47 -4.26 -1.77 -20.49
C SER A 47 -4.49 -2.60 -19.22
N GLY A 48 -5.51 -2.27 -18.44
CA GLY A 48 -5.91 -2.96 -17.23
C GLY A 48 -5.93 -2.07 -15.99
N THR A 49 -6.66 -2.51 -14.98
CA THR A 49 -6.76 -1.82 -13.69
C THR A 49 -5.54 -2.08 -12.82
N HIS A 50 -5.27 -1.22 -11.84
CA HIS A 50 -4.18 -1.50 -10.88
C HIS A 50 -4.47 -2.75 -10.04
N ALA A 51 -5.75 -3.11 -9.81
CA ALA A 51 -6.13 -4.35 -9.15
C ALA A 51 -5.68 -5.58 -9.95
N GLU A 52 -5.94 -5.60 -11.27
CA GLU A 52 -5.47 -6.67 -12.17
C GLU A 52 -3.93 -6.76 -12.19
N TRP A 53 -3.24 -5.62 -12.22
CA TRP A 53 -1.78 -5.58 -12.17
C TRP A 53 -1.23 -6.08 -10.85
N GLY A 54 -1.86 -5.73 -9.72
CA GLY A 54 -1.52 -6.22 -8.40
C GLY A 54 -1.72 -7.74 -8.30
N GLN A 55 -2.84 -8.25 -8.80
CA GLN A 55 -3.11 -9.68 -8.87
C GLN A 55 -2.05 -10.43 -9.69
N ASN A 56 -1.69 -9.89 -10.86
CA ASN A 56 -0.66 -10.47 -11.72
C ASN A 56 0.72 -10.46 -11.04
N PHE A 57 1.05 -9.40 -10.30
CA PHE A 57 2.27 -9.35 -9.50
C PHE A 57 2.31 -10.49 -8.48
N VAL A 58 1.22 -10.70 -7.74
CA VAL A 58 1.17 -11.80 -6.77
C VAL A 58 1.32 -13.16 -7.44
N ARG A 59 0.65 -13.39 -8.56
CA ARG A 59 0.75 -14.68 -9.29
C ARG A 59 2.15 -14.94 -9.85
N GLU A 60 2.85 -13.89 -10.28
CA GLU A 60 4.19 -13.99 -10.84
C GLU A 60 5.27 -14.18 -9.77
N TYR A 61 5.18 -13.42 -8.67
CA TYR A 61 6.25 -13.35 -7.66
C TYR A 61 5.94 -14.08 -6.34
N LEU A 62 4.72 -14.55 -6.15
CA LEU A 62 4.28 -15.36 -5.01
C LEU A 62 3.50 -16.59 -5.51
N PRO A 63 4.15 -17.52 -6.23
CA PRO A 63 3.47 -18.69 -6.78
C PRO A 63 2.80 -19.50 -5.65
N ASN A 64 1.59 -20.00 -5.93
CA ASN A 64 0.72 -20.77 -5.00
C ASN A 64 0.04 -19.94 -3.89
N GLU A 65 0.10 -18.62 -3.92
CA GLU A 65 -0.63 -17.74 -2.99
C GLU A 65 -1.93 -17.20 -3.60
N GLU A 66 -2.79 -18.11 -4.11
CA GLU A 66 -4.01 -17.73 -4.83
C GLU A 66 -5.00 -16.93 -3.96
N MET A 67 -5.02 -17.16 -2.65
CA MET A 67 -5.81 -16.35 -1.72
C MET A 67 -5.35 -14.89 -1.74
N ILE A 68 -4.05 -14.64 -1.64
CA ILE A 68 -3.49 -13.28 -1.68
C ILE A 68 -3.78 -12.65 -3.05
N ALA A 69 -3.56 -13.40 -4.14
CA ALA A 69 -3.83 -12.91 -5.49
C ALA A 69 -5.31 -12.53 -5.69
N SER A 70 -6.24 -13.37 -5.21
CA SER A 70 -7.67 -13.11 -5.29
C SER A 70 -8.06 -11.88 -4.48
N LEU A 71 -7.57 -11.74 -3.25
CA LEU A 71 -7.85 -10.58 -2.40
C LEU A 71 -7.31 -9.27 -2.99
N VAL A 72 -6.09 -9.29 -3.54
CA VAL A 72 -5.50 -8.12 -4.21
C VAL A 72 -6.29 -7.75 -5.46
N GLY A 73 -6.71 -8.73 -6.27
CA GLY A 73 -7.47 -8.47 -7.50
C GLY A 73 -8.87 -7.91 -7.26
N SER A 74 -9.48 -8.23 -6.11
CA SER A 74 -10.88 -7.90 -5.80
C SER A 74 -11.05 -6.75 -4.80
N HIS A 75 -10.01 -5.97 -4.51
CA HIS A 75 -10.08 -4.92 -3.49
C HIS A 75 -11.00 -3.72 -3.86
N HIS A 76 -11.53 -3.66 -5.07
CA HIS A 76 -12.58 -2.71 -5.47
C HIS A 76 -13.97 -3.33 -5.53
N ASP A 77 -14.07 -4.64 -5.77
CA ASP A 77 -15.33 -5.36 -5.81
C ASP A 77 -15.15 -6.78 -5.25
N TYR A 78 -15.64 -7.00 -4.03
CA TYR A 78 -15.55 -8.31 -3.36
C TYR A 78 -16.24 -9.44 -4.15
N ARG A 79 -17.17 -9.12 -5.06
CA ARG A 79 -17.88 -10.13 -5.90
C ARG A 79 -16.94 -10.78 -6.93
N GLU A 80 -15.81 -10.16 -7.23
CA GLU A 80 -14.74 -10.72 -8.06
C GLU A 80 -13.85 -11.70 -7.28
N CYS A 81 -13.99 -11.73 -5.93
CA CYS A 81 -13.30 -12.68 -5.08
C CYS A 81 -13.96 -14.04 -5.09
N ARG A 82 -13.21 -15.11 -4.80
CA ARG A 82 -13.82 -16.40 -4.52
C ARG A 82 -14.71 -16.32 -3.29
N THR A 83 -15.87 -17.00 -3.34
CA THR A 83 -16.91 -16.95 -2.29
C THR A 83 -16.36 -17.27 -0.90
N GLU A 84 -15.40 -18.17 -0.80
CA GLU A 84 -14.76 -18.56 0.46
C GLU A 84 -13.95 -17.43 1.12
N TRP A 85 -13.52 -16.41 0.34
CA TRP A 85 -12.69 -15.29 0.81
C TRP A 85 -13.40 -13.93 0.72
N GLU A 86 -14.65 -13.89 0.30
CA GLU A 86 -15.43 -12.64 0.19
C GLU A 86 -15.43 -11.81 1.50
N GLY A 87 -15.50 -12.49 2.64
CA GLY A 87 -15.47 -11.83 3.95
C GLY A 87 -14.17 -11.06 4.18
N LEU A 88 -13.05 -11.62 3.74
CA LEU A 88 -11.73 -10.98 3.84
C LEU A 88 -11.56 -9.86 2.80
N ALA A 89 -12.11 -10.05 1.58
CA ALA A 89 -12.11 -9.00 0.56
C ALA A 89 -12.89 -7.77 1.06
N LYS A 90 -14.05 -7.94 1.70
CA LYS A 90 -14.81 -6.84 2.33
C LYS A 90 -14.02 -6.11 3.41
N ILE A 91 -13.22 -6.83 4.20
CA ILE A 91 -12.32 -6.21 5.19
C ILE A 91 -11.28 -5.33 4.51
N ILE A 92 -10.65 -5.79 3.43
CA ILE A 92 -9.64 -4.99 2.69
C ILE A 92 -10.29 -3.75 2.08
N ILE A 93 -11.45 -3.89 1.43
CA ILE A 93 -12.19 -2.77 0.83
C ILE A 93 -12.52 -1.71 1.88
N GLU A 94 -13.06 -2.12 3.03
CA GLU A 94 -13.39 -1.20 4.12
C GLU A 94 -12.14 -0.54 4.70
N ALA A 95 -11.05 -1.31 4.87
CA ALA A 95 -9.79 -0.80 5.37
C ALA A 95 -9.14 0.21 4.39
N ASP A 96 -9.21 -0.06 3.07
CA ASP A 96 -8.75 0.87 2.04
C ASP A 96 -9.59 2.16 2.06
N HIS A 97 -10.92 2.05 2.14
CA HIS A 97 -11.81 3.21 2.24
C HIS A 97 -11.50 4.07 3.47
N LEU A 98 -11.28 3.45 4.63
CA LEU A 98 -10.93 4.16 5.87
C LEU A 98 -9.54 4.80 5.78
N SER A 99 -8.57 4.11 5.18
CA SER A 99 -7.22 4.65 4.95
C SER A 99 -7.22 5.82 3.97
N ALA A 100 -8.03 5.75 2.92
CA ALA A 100 -8.15 6.77 1.88
C ALA A 100 -9.21 7.85 2.20
N GLY A 101 -9.92 7.76 3.32
CA GLY A 101 -11.07 8.62 3.63
C GLY A 101 -10.76 10.12 3.64
N HIS A 102 -9.52 10.48 3.91
CA HIS A 102 -9.08 11.88 3.84
C HIS A 102 -8.71 12.33 2.41
N ASP A 103 -8.29 11.38 1.57
CA ASP A 103 -7.85 11.66 0.19
C ASP A 103 -9.03 11.72 -0.80
N ARG A 104 -10.19 11.17 -0.42
CA ARG A 104 -11.35 11.00 -1.32
C ARG A 104 -12.42 12.07 -1.18
N ALA A 105 -12.27 13.02 -0.25
CA ALA A 105 -13.30 14.01 0.05
C ALA A 105 -13.71 14.91 -1.16
N ASP A 106 -12.88 14.97 -2.22
CA ASP A 106 -13.10 15.84 -3.38
C ASP A 106 -13.22 15.09 -4.73
N ARG A 107 -13.59 13.81 -4.73
CA ARG A 107 -13.77 13.06 -5.98
C ARG A 107 -15.16 13.22 -6.58
N ASP A 108 -15.35 14.25 -7.37
CA ASP A 108 -16.31 14.26 -8.48
C ASP A 108 -15.54 13.91 -9.79
N GLY A 109 -15.65 12.66 -10.24
CA GLY A 109 -15.24 12.26 -11.56
C GLY A 109 -14.25 11.08 -11.61
N ASP A 110 -14.75 9.93 -12.10
CA ASP A 110 -13.93 8.84 -12.65
C ASP A 110 -13.21 9.34 -13.90
N GLU A 111 -12.04 9.95 -13.76
CA GLU A 111 -11.17 10.17 -14.90
C GLU A 111 -10.56 8.82 -15.33
N LYS A 112 -11.20 8.19 -16.29
CA LYS A 112 -10.66 7.08 -17.08
C LYS A 112 -9.53 7.62 -17.96
N GLY A 113 -8.34 7.75 -17.39
CA GLY A 113 -7.15 8.22 -18.08
C GLY A 113 -5.97 7.26 -17.92
N ASP A 114 -5.00 7.41 -18.80
CA ASP A 114 -3.69 6.73 -18.69
C ASP A 114 -3.06 7.10 -17.33
N PRO A 115 -2.62 6.14 -16.48
CA PRO A 115 -2.09 6.46 -15.16
C PRO A 115 -0.90 7.42 -15.29
N LYS A 116 -1.03 8.59 -14.66
CA LYS A 116 0.02 9.61 -14.67
C LYS A 116 1.22 9.13 -13.87
N ALA A 117 2.40 9.21 -14.45
CA ALA A 117 3.65 9.03 -13.72
C ALA A 117 3.99 10.35 -13.02
N GLU A 118 3.51 10.52 -11.79
CA GLU A 118 3.76 11.70 -10.96
C GLU A 118 4.72 11.38 -9.83
N GLY A 119 5.47 12.39 -9.35
CA GLY A 119 6.31 12.29 -8.16
C GLY A 119 5.53 12.62 -6.89
N LEU A 120 5.95 12.03 -5.78
CA LEU A 120 5.42 12.37 -4.46
C LEU A 120 5.80 13.81 -4.10
N ARG A 121 4.81 14.67 -3.81
CA ARG A 121 5.01 16.09 -3.52
C ARG A 121 5.54 16.30 -2.10
N CYS A 122 6.37 17.32 -1.93
CA CYS A 122 6.91 17.69 -0.63
C CYS A 122 5.89 18.46 0.20
N ILE A 123 5.34 17.86 1.25
CA ILE A 123 4.36 18.50 2.14
C ILE A 123 4.89 19.77 2.83
N PHE A 124 6.20 19.88 3.01
CA PHE A 124 6.81 21.06 3.65
C PHE A 124 6.74 22.33 2.81
N GLU A 125 6.51 22.21 1.50
CA GLU A 125 6.27 23.37 0.64
C GLU A 125 4.93 24.07 0.95
N LYS A 126 3.98 23.39 1.62
CA LYS A 126 2.73 23.98 2.13
C LYS A 126 2.95 24.90 3.33
N VAL A 127 4.08 24.79 4.02
CA VAL A 127 4.40 25.63 5.16
C VAL A 127 4.87 26.99 4.68
N SER A 128 3.97 27.95 4.58
CA SER A 128 4.27 29.31 4.16
C SER A 128 3.97 30.33 5.24
N PHE A 129 4.84 31.30 5.41
CA PHE A 129 4.62 32.45 6.28
C PHE A 129 3.87 33.58 5.54
N GLY A 130 2.61 33.29 5.14
CA GLY A 130 1.73 34.28 4.51
C GLY A 130 1.90 34.45 2.99
N ARG A 131 2.59 33.56 2.30
CA ARG A 131 2.65 33.51 0.83
C ARG A 131 2.05 32.19 0.35
N GLN A 132 1.22 32.24 -0.69
CA GLN A 132 0.85 31.00 -1.41
C GLN A 132 2.09 30.48 -2.10
N THR A 133 2.45 29.22 -1.81
CA THR A 133 3.54 28.50 -2.46
C THR A 133 2.94 27.40 -3.31
N GLU A 134 3.34 27.33 -4.57
CA GLU A 134 3.00 26.18 -5.43
C GLU A 134 3.96 25.03 -5.13
N PHE A 135 3.46 23.80 -5.19
CA PHE A 135 4.30 22.62 -5.10
C PHE A 135 5.19 22.52 -6.35
N THR A 136 6.47 22.71 -6.15
CA THR A 136 7.46 22.65 -7.24
C THR A 136 8.38 21.43 -7.10
N ARG A 137 8.51 20.86 -5.90
CA ARG A 137 9.47 19.79 -5.59
C ARG A 137 8.76 18.47 -5.33
N MET A 138 9.46 17.40 -5.67
CA MET A 138 9.07 16.02 -5.38
C MET A 138 10.16 15.28 -4.64
N TYR A 139 9.80 14.20 -3.95
CA TYR A 139 10.79 13.26 -3.44
C TYR A 139 11.41 12.47 -4.59
N PRO A 140 12.75 12.20 -4.54
CA PRO A 140 13.46 11.44 -5.57
C PRO A 140 12.82 10.04 -5.76
N LEU A 141 12.62 9.63 -7.01
CA LEU A 141 12.18 8.27 -7.35
C LEU A 141 13.38 7.31 -7.29
N LYS A 142 13.80 6.99 -6.09
CA LYS A 142 14.89 6.04 -5.79
C LYS A 142 14.54 5.25 -4.51
N PRO A 143 15.18 4.09 -4.29
CA PRO A 143 15.00 3.36 -3.04
C PRO A 143 15.35 4.23 -1.84
N LEU A 144 14.58 4.10 -0.75
CA LEU A 144 14.91 4.77 0.50
C LEU A 144 16.21 4.17 1.06
N ASP A 145 17.25 4.99 1.15
CA ASP A 145 18.55 4.62 1.69
C ASP A 145 18.98 5.63 2.74
N PHE A 146 19.36 5.15 3.93
CA PHE A 146 19.83 5.99 5.03
C PHE A 146 21.26 6.53 4.82
N SER A 147 21.99 5.98 3.86
CA SER A 147 23.35 6.44 3.50
C SER A 147 23.35 7.60 2.51
N ASP A 148 22.17 7.96 1.97
CA ASP A 148 22.03 8.98 0.93
C ASP A 148 20.92 9.99 1.27
N ASP A 149 21.14 11.24 0.87
CA ASP A 149 20.18 12.31 1.12
C ASP A 149 18.90 12.12 0.32
N GLN A 150 17.77 12.19 1.02
CA GLN A 150 16.41 12.06 0.44
C GLN A 150 15.70 13.42 0.39
N TYR A 151 16.44 14.50 0.08
CA TYR A 151 15.85 15.84 -0.03
C TYR A 151 14.96 15.98 -1.26
N PRO A 152 13.87 16.75 -1.15
CA PRO A 152 13.03 17.07 -2.29
C PRO A 152 13.81 17.80 -3.40
N VAL A 153 13.54 17.42 -4.64
CA VAL A 153 14.24 17.87 -5.83
C VAL A 153 13.31 18.57 -6.81
N ASP A 154 13.85 19.47 -7.64
CA ASP A 154 13.14 19.94 -8.83
C ASP A 154 12.99 18.79 -9.83
N PRO A 155 11.76 18.50 -10.32
CA PRO A 155 11.53 17.37 -11.22
C PRO A 155 12.35 17.42 -12.51
N MET A 156 12.46 18.60 -13.12
CA MET A 156 13.15 18.75 -14.42
C MET A 156 14.68 18.61 -14.25
N GLU A 157 15.21 19.12 -13.16
CA GLU A 157 16.63 18.95 -12.86
C GLU A 157 16.94 17.51 -12.52
N TYR A 158 16.08 16.85 -11.75
CA TYR A 158 16.24 15.43 -11.37
C TYR A 158 16.21 14.53 -12.62
N LEU A 159 15.31 14.77 -13.58
CA LEU A 159 15.30 14.06 -14.86
C LEU A 159 16.61 14.22 -15.60
N ARG A 160 17.13 15.45 -15.72
CA ARG A 160 18.43 15.71 -16.39
C ARG A 160 19.60 15.00 -15.72
N GLN A 161 19.70 15.09 -14.40
CA GLN A 161 20.75 14.43 -13.62
C GLN A 161 20.74 12.92 -13.74
N ASN A 162 19.55 12.32 -13.92
CA ASN A 162 19.36 10.88 -14.07
C ASN A 162 19.31 10.40 -15.53
N TYR A 163 19.62 11.26 -16.51
CA TYR A 163 19.55 10.93 -17.94
C TYR A 163 18.19 10.30 -18.32
N ALA A 164 17.09 10.83 -17.78
CA ALA A 164 15.74 10.40 -18.04
C ALA A 164 14.96 11.47 -18.82
N THR A 165 14.10 11.04 -19.74
CA THR A 165 13.25 11.95 -20.53
C THR A 165 11.93 12.23 -19.83
N ASP A 166 11.48 11.31 -19.00
CA ASP A 166 10.26 11.42 -18.22
C ASP A 166 10.32 10.60 -16.92
N LEU A 167 9.34 10.77 -16.04
CA LEU A 167 9.27 10.06 -14.77
C LEU A 167 9.02 8.56 -14.97
N ARG A 168 8.42 8.10 -16.08
CA ARG A 168 8.19 6.67 -16.34
C ARG A 168 9.50 5.89 -16.41
N GLN A 169 10.55 6.48 -16.97
CA GLN A 169 11.86 5.84 -17.01
C GLN A 169 12.45 5.67 -15.61
N LEU A 170 12.21 6.62 -14.71
CA LEU A 170 12.65 6.51 -13.31
C LEU A 170 11.81 5.48 -12.56
N TYR A 171 10.49 5.44 -12.80
CA TYR A 171 9.63 4.38 -12.29
C TYR A 171 10.05 2.98 -12.76
N ASP A 172 10.44 2.81 -14.03
CA ASP A 172 10.93 1.53 -14.55
C ASP A 172 12.21 1.08 -13.81
N ARG A 173 13.16 2.00 -13.59
CA ARG A 173 14.39 1.70 -12.85
C ARG A 173 14.08 1.29 -11.41
N LEU A 174 13.21 2.03 -10.74
CA LEU A 174 12.80 1.75 -9.37
C LEU A 174 12.08 0.40 -9.27
N TRP A 175 11.18 0.11 -10.21
CA TRP A 175 10.45 -1.15 -10.30
C TRP A 175 11.41 -2.33 -10.50
N ARG A 176 12.36 -2.22 -11.43
CA ARG A 176 13.35 -3.29 -11.67
C ARG A 176 14.19 -3.57 -10.43
N ALA A 177 14.59 -2.53 -9.70
CA ALA A 177 15.33 -2.70 -8.44
C ALA A 177 14.45 -3.38 -7.37
N PHE A 178 13.18 -3.00 -7.24
CA PHE A 178 12.22 -3.66 -6.36
C PHE A 178 12.04 -5.14 -6.68
N VAL A 179 11.79 -5.48 -7.95
CA VAL A 179 11.60 -6.85 -8.40
C VAL A 179 12.87 -7.69 -8.23
N ALA A 180 14.05 -7.12 -8.45
CA ALA A 180 15.33 -7.82 -8.26
C ALA A 180 15.52 -8.21 -6.79
N GLU A 181 15.33 -7.28 -5.85
CA GLU A 181 15.45 -7.56 -4.42
C GLU A 181 14.34 -8.51 -3.94
N TRP A 182 13.10 -8.35 -4.43
CA TRP A 182 12.02 -9.29 -4.17
C TRP A 182 12.38 -10.71 -4.58
N THR A 183 12.92 -10.87 -5.79
CA THR A 183 13.30 -12.18 -6.35
C THR A 183 14.46 -12.82 -5.56
N GLU A 184 15.41 -12.01 -5.09
CA GLU A 184 16.52 -12.47 -4.26
C GLU A 184 16.04 -13.01 -2.90
N ILE A 185 15.06 -12.34 -2.28
CA ILE A 185 14.46 -12.78 -1.02
C ILE A 185 13.54 -13.98 -1.25
N GLY A 186 12.90 -14.07 -2.42
CA GLY A 186 11.91 -15.07 -2.76
C GLY A 186 10.54 -14.76 -2.16
N ARG A 187 10.18 -15.44 -1.05
CA ARG A 187 8.93 -15.17 -0.34
C ARG A 187 9.22 -14.37 0.94
N PRO A 188 9.05 -13.04 0.94
CA PRO A 188 9.29 -12.23 2.13
C PRO A 188 8.41 -12.67 3.30
N ASP A 189 8.92 -12.63 4.53
CA ASP A 189 8.06 -12.62 5.71
C ASP A 189 7.41 -11.23 5.87
N LEU A 190 6.51 -11.05 6.86
CA LEU A 190 5.81 -9.77 7.03
C LEU A 190 6.76 -8.60 7.38
N ARG A 191 7.90 -8.84 7.99
CA ARG A 191 8.90 -7.81 8.30
C ARG A 191 9.68 -7.44 7.05
N GLN A 192 10.07 -8.43 6.27
CA GLN A 192 10.74 -8.24 4.99
C GLN A 192 9.81 -7.54 3.99
N LEU A 193 8.51 -7.90 3.97
CA LEU A 193 7.49 -7.22 3.18
C LEU A 193 7.37 -5.74 3.57
N ASP A 194 7.23 -5.44 4.88
CA ASP A 194 7.18 -4.04 5.36
C ASP A 194 8.43 -3.27 4.96
N ALA A 195 9.62 -3.87 5.10
CA ALA A 195 10.88 -3.25 4.73
C ALA A 195 11.00 -2.99 3.22
N LEU A 196 10.62 -3.95 2.37
CA LEU A 196 10.60 -3.80 0.92
C LEU A 196 9.61 -2.72 0.48
N MET A 197 8.39 -2.77 0.98
CA MET A 197 7.37 -1.76 0.67
C MET A 197 7.83 -0.37 1.10
N LYS A 198 8.39 -0.23 2.31
CA LYS A 198 8.95 1.04 2.79
C LYS A 198 10.07 1.53 1.89
N LYS A 199 11.03 0.66 1.56
CA LYS A 199 12.21 1.02 0.76
C LYS A 199 11.85 1.54 -0.62
N TYR A 200 10.86 0.93 -1.30
CA TYR A 200 10.58 1.19 -2.70
C TYR A 200 9.33 2.01 -2.98
N THR A 201 8.41 2.13 -2.02
CA THR A 201 7.13 2.83 -2.25
C THR A 201 6.92 4.08 -1.38
N SER A 202 7.88 4.44 -0.52
CA SER A 202 7.83 5.70 0.25
C SER A 202 8.01 6.95 -0.60
N CYS A 203 8.57 6.83 -1.81
CA CYS A 203 8.74 7.95 -2.76
C CYS A 203 7.65 8.01 -3.84
N ILE A 204 6.65 7.12 -3.78
CA ILE A 204 5.56 6.98 -4.76
C ILE A 204 4.27 7.51 -4.14
N PRO A 205 3.51 8.39 -4.80
CA PRO A 205 2.21 8.82 -4.29
C PRO A 205 1.16 7.70 -4.35
N SER A 206 0.29 7.60 -3.34
CA SER A 206 -0.82 6.64 -3.29
C SER A 206 -1.89 6.95 -4.34
N ALA A 207 -2.13 8.24 -4.63
CA ALA A 207 -3.06 8.72 -5.63
C ALA A 207 -2.42 9.83 -6.47
N VAL A 208 -2.80 9.92 -7.76
CA VAL A 208 -2.28 10.92 -8.70
C VAL A 208 -3.39 11.77 -9.35
N TYR A 209 -4.64 11.43 -9.07
CA TYR A 209 -5.81 12.19 -9.55
C TYR A 209 -6.34 13.19 -8.51
N VAL A 210 -5.60 13.37 -7.42
CA VAL A 210 -5.82 14.40 -6.40
C VAL A 210 -5.01 15.64 -6.74
N ASN A 211 -5.45 16.80 -6.27
CA ASN A 211 -4.75 18.06 -6.54
C ASN A 211 -3.32 18.07 -5.97
N GLU A 212 -3.07 17.26 -4.95
CA GLU A 212 -1.81 17.22 -4.22
C GLU A 212 -1.43 15.75 -3.88
N PRO A 213 -0.61 15.09 -4.73
CA PRO A 213 -0.16 13.72 -4.49
C PRO A 213 0.97 13.70 -3.43
N ASP A 214 0.60 13.86 -2.15
CA ASP A 214 1.52 14.04 -1.03
C ASP A 214 1.51 12.87 -0.02
N ILE A 215 0.66 11.86 -0.21
CA ILE A 215 0.62 10.66 0.63
C ILE A 215 1.43 9.53 -0.02
N PRO A 216 2.46 8.99 0.66
CA PRO A 216 3.23 7.86 0.16
C PRO A 216 2.37 6.59 -0.01
N LEU A 217 2.62 5.84 -1.08
CA LEU A 217 1.97 4.53 -1.29
C LEU A 217 2.26 3.57 -0.13
N TYR A 218 3.47 3.60 0.43
CA TYR A 218 3.82 2.81 1.61
C TYR A 218 2.91 3.13 2.80
N ASP A 219 2.73 4.41 3.13
CA ASP A 219 1.95 4.80 4.30
C ASP A 219 0.48 4.41 4.15
N HIS A 220 -0.09 4.57 2.95
CA HIS A 220 -1.43 4.11 2.62
C HIS A 220 -1.56 2.60 2.78
N CYS A 221 -0.70 1.80 2.15
CA CYS A 221 -0.75 0.34 2.23
C CYS A 221 -0.55 -0.18 3.66
N LYS A 222 0.37 0.41 4.41
CA LYS A 222 0.62 0.05 5.81
C LYS A 222 -0.58 0.38 6.70
N THR A 223 -1.19 1.54 6.53
CA THR A 223 -2.38 1.95 7.28
C THR A 223 -3.55 1.03 6.94
N THR A 224 -3.76 0.71 5.67
CA THR A 224 -4.75 -0.26 5.23
C THR A 224 -4.54 -1.63 5.89
N ALA A 225 -3.30 -2.14 5.94
CA ALA A 225 -2.99 -3.41 6.59
C ALA A 225 -3.25 -3.39 8.11
N ALA A 226 -2.95 -2.27 8.77
CA ALA A 226 -3.23 -2.09 10.20
C ALA A 226 -4.75 -2.06 10.47
N ILE A 227 -5.52 -1.30 9.69
CA ILE A 227 -6.99 -1.22 9.81
C ILE A 227 -7.62 -2.58 9.51
N ALA A 228 -7.18 -3.28 8.43
CA ALA A 228 -7.67 -4.61 8.08
C ALA A 228 -7.45 -5.61 9.23
N SER A 229 -6.31 -5.54 9.91
CA SER A 229 -6.03 -6.37 11.09
C SER A 229 -7.01 -6.07 12.23
N CYS A 230 -7.27 -4.80 12.52
CA CYS A 230 -8.24 -4.40 13.55
C CYS A 230 -9.65 -4.86 13.21
N LEU A 231 -10.11 -4.69 11.95
CA LEU A 231 -11.43 -5.13 11.50
C LEU A 231 -11.58 -6.65 11.57
N TYR A 232 -10.53 -7.40 11.22
CA TYR A 232 -10.52 -8.86 11.31
C TYR A 232 -10.75 -9.34 12.75
N PHE A 233 -10.03 -8.77 13.72
CA PHE A 233 -10.22 -9.10 15.15
C PHE A 233 -11.58 -8.64 15.67
N ALA A 234 -12.05 -7.46 15.28
CA ALA A 234 -13.37 -6.97 15.67
C ALA A 234 -14.51 -7.88 15.17
N GLN A 235 -14.40 -8.42 13.96
CA GLN A 235 -15.39 -9.38 13.45
C GLN A 235 -15.38 -10.72 14.20
N LYS A 236 -14.19 -11.21 14.58
CA LYS A 236 -14.08 -12.43 15.41
C LYS A 236 -14.68 -12.21 16.80
N GLY A 237 -14.33 -11.11 17.45
CA GLY A 237 -14.86 -10.75 18.77
C GLY A 237 -16.38 -10.55 18.76
N ARG A 238 -16.94 -9.91 17.73
CA ARG A 238 -18.40 -9.74 17.60
C ARG A 238 -19.15 -11.06 17.42
N LYS A 239 -18.59 -12.05 16.74
CA LYS A 239 -19.20 -13.39 16.64
C LYS A 239 -19.29 -14.09 17.99
N GLU A 240 -18.28 -13.90 18.85
CA GLU A 240 -18.30 -14.39 20.22
C GLU A 240 -19.27 -13.61 21.10
N PHE A 241 -19.35 -12.27 20.93
CA PHE A 241 -20.30 -11.42 21.66
C PHE A 241 -21.76 -11.62 21.24
N LEU A 242 -22.04 -11.79 19.94
CA LEU A 242 -23.40 -12.02 19.44
C LEU A 242 -23.95 -13.38 19.86
N LEU A 243 -23.08 -14.34 20.20
CA LEU A 243 -23.50 -15.62 20.81
C LEU A 243 -23.82 -15.48 22.30
N ILE A 244 -23.40 -14.38 22.93
CA ILE A 244 -23.68 -14.08 24.34
C ILE A 244 -24.91 -13.17 24.50
N GLU A 245 -25.18 -12.29 23.50
CA GLU A 245 -26.35 -11.39 23.49
C GLU A 245 -27.58 -12.00 22.80
N GLY A 246 -27.48 -13.21 22.30
CA GLY A 246 -28.55 -13.92 21.61
C GLY A 246 -29.44 -14.80 22.52
N ASP A 247 -29.51 -14.46 23.81
CA ASP A 247 -30.48 -15.06 24.76
C ASP A 247 -31.70 -14.19 24.96
#